data_28c19e92e6c8611a470d6a2a66a9bed1
#
_entry.id   28c19e92e6c8611a470d6a2a66a9bed1
#
_cell.length_a   1.000
_cell.length_b   1.000
_cell.length_c   1.000
_cell.angle_alpha   90.00
_cell.angle_beta   90.00
_cell.angle_gamma   90.00
#
_symmetry.space_group_name_H-M   'P 1'
#
loop_
_entity.id
_entity.type
_entity.pdbx_description
1 polymer ?
#
loop_
_entity_poly.entity_id
_entity_poly.type
_entity_poly.pdbx_seq_one_letter_code
_entity_poly.pdbx_strand_id
1 'polypeptide(L)'
;MAQWSSIAQDRWHLGVMAGYANQHSNTQSNRVGYKSDGRISGYSAGIYATWYQNDANKTGAYVDSWALYNWFDNSVSSDNRSADDYDSRGVTASVEGGYTFEAGTFSGSEGTLNTWYVQPQAQITWMGVKDSDHTRKDGTRIETEGDGNVQTRLGVKTYLNSHHQRDNGKQREFQPYIEANWINNSKVYAVKMNGQTVSRDGARNLGEVRTGVEAKVNNNLSLWGNVGVQLGDKGYSDTQGMLGVKYSW
;
A
#
# COMPACT_ATOMS: atom_id res chain seq x y z
N MET A 1 41.19 1.51 20.30
CA MET A 1 40.79 2.42 19.19
C MET A 1 39.63 1.75 18.46
N ALA A 2 38.42 2.17 18.72
CA ALA A 2 37.27 1.67 17.98
C ALA A 2 37.26 2.36 16.63
N GLN A 3 37.41 1.60 15.56
CA GLN A 3 37.28 2.10 14.20
C GLN A 3 35.80 2.40 13.93
N TRP A 4 35.46 3.65 13.91
CA TRP A 4 34.20 4.18 13.36
C TRP A 4 34.32 4.29 11.84
N SER A 5 34.45 3.18 11.13
CA SER A 5 34.58 3.17 9.68
C SER A 5 33.33 2.63 8.95
N SER A 6 32.14 2.67 9.57
CA SER A 6 30.93 2.17 8.96
C SER A 6 29.97 3.27 8.45
N ILE A 7 30.38 4.53 8.44
CA ILE A 7 29.52 5.66 8.01
C ILE A 7 29.45 5.81 6.48
N ALA A 8 30.22 5.06 5.72
CA ALA A 8 30.29 5.18 4.26
C ALA A 8 29.26 4.30 3.50
N GLN A 9 28.39 3.56 4.19
CA GLN A 9 27.46 2.62 3.56
C GLN A 9 25.99 3.04 3.68
N ASP A 10 25.66 3.99 4.54
CA ASP A 10 24.31 4.51 4.65
C ASP A 10 24.00 5.55 3.59
N ARG A 11 22.80 5.55 3.07
CA ARG A 11 22.38 6.46 2.02
C ARG A 11 20.90 6.80 2.06
N TRP A 12 20.61 8.05 1.74
CA TRP A 12 19.28 8.53 1.47
C TRP A 12 18.95 8.49 -0.02
N HIS A 13 17.78 7.99 -0.34
CA HIS A 13 17.18 8.04 -1.67
C HIS A 13 15.95 8.93 -1.62
N LEU A 14 15.92 9.95 -2.45
CA LEU A 14 14.81 10.89 -2.57
C LEU A 14 14.23 10.81 -3.97
N GLY A 15 12.93 10.99 -4.11
CA GLY A 15 12.34 10.98 -5.43
C GLY A 15 10.86 11.32 -5.44
N VAL A 16 10.28 11.22 -6.62
CA VAL A 16 8.86 11.37 -6.88
C VAL A 16 8.25 10.01 -7.21
N MET A 17 6.98 9.85 -6.89
CA MET A 17 6.24 8.67 -7.25
C MET A 17 4.86 9.04 -7.79
N ALA A 18 4.33 8.21 -8.67
CA ALA A 18 2.95 8.26 -9.13
C ALA A 18 2.39 6.84 -9.19
N GLY A 19 1.12 6.70 -8.93
CA GLY A 19 0.46 5.41 -8.93
C GLY A 19 -0.98 5.50 -9.37
N TYR A 20 -1.51 4.35 -9.76
CA TYR A 20 -2.92 4.10 -9.99
C TYR A 20 -3.36 2.98 -9.05
N ALA A 21 -4.46 3.18 -8.35
CA ALA A 21 -5.06 2.19 -7.48
C ALA A 21 -6.46 1.83 -7.95
N ASN A 22 -6.80 0.54 -7.85
CA ASN A 22 -8.15 0.05 -8.05
C ASN A 22 -8.49 -0.90 -6.91
N GLN A 23 -9.59 -0.61 -6.23
CA GLN A 23 -10.09 -1.38 -5.11
C GLN A 23 -11.53 -1.79 -5.39
N HIS A 24 -11.84 -3.05 -5.09
CA HIS A 24 -13.19 -3.59 -5.16
C HIS A 24 -13.57 -4.20 -3.82
N SER A 25 -14.71 -3.80 -3.28
CA SER A 25 -15.19 -4.23 -1.97
C SER A 25 -16.61 -4.77 -2.09
N ASN A 26 -16.81 -6.04 -1.70
CA ASN A 26 -18.10 -6.68 -1.64
C ASN A 26 -18.55 -6.82 -0.19
N THR A 27 -19.74 -6.34 0.11
CA THR A 27 -20.33 -6.47 1.44
C THR A 27 -21.69 -7.17 1.34
N GLN A 28 -21.85 -8.26 2.09
CA GLN A 28 -23.13 -8.98 2.18
C GLN A 28 -23.67 -8.89 3.61
N SER A 29 -24.92 -8.48 3.74
CA SER A 29 -25.59 -8.48 5.03
C SER A 29 -26.16 -9.87 5.35
N ASN A 30 -25.75 -10.45 6.48
CA ASN A 30 -26.25 -11.75 6.94
C ASN A 30 -27.71 -11.71 7.45
N ARG A 31 -28.28 -10.51 7.67
CA ARG A 31 -29.63 -10.36 8.23
C ARG A 31 -30.75 -10.21 7.18
N VAL A 32 -30.45 -9.66 6.01
CA VAL A 32 -31.51 -9.24 5.06
C VAL A 32 -31.17 -9.63 3.61
N GLY A 33 -30.05 -10.31 3.36
CA GLY A 33 -29.65 -10.74 2.01
C GLY A 33 -29.24 -9.60 1.06
N TYR A 34 -29.12 -8.36 1.52
CA TYR A 34 -28.67 -7.24 0.71
C TYR A 34 -27.16 -7.32 0.43
N LYS A 35 -26.80 -7.10 -0.81
CA LYS A 35 -25.43 -6.97 -1.27
C LYS A 35 -25.13 -5.51 -1.59
N SER A 36 -23.93 -5.07 -1.28
CA SER A 36 -23.39 -3.78 -1.69
C SER A 36 -22.03 -3.98 -2.28
N ASP A 37 -21.82 -3.40 -3.45
CA ASP A 37 -20.57 -3.35 -4.20
C ASP A 37 -20.00 -1.95 -4.13
N GLY A 38 -18.73 -1.84 -3.69
CA GLY A 38 -17.99 -0.60 -3.72
C GLY A 38 -16.77 -0.70 -4.64
N ARG A 39 -16.53 0.31 -5.43
CA ARG A 39 -15.35 0.45 -6.27
C ARG A 39 -14.70 1.79 -6.00
N ILE A 40 -13.39 1.76 -5.86
CA ILE A 40 -12.55 2.95 -5.75
C ILE A 40 -11.47 2.82 -6.79
N SER A 41 -11.34 3.81 -7.65
CA SER A 41 -10.23 3.88 -8.60
C SER A 41 -9.69 5.29 -8.67
N GLY A 42 -8.39 5.43 -8.93
CA GLY A 42 -7.84 6.76 -9.05
C GLY A 42 -6.34 6.80 -9.12
N TYR A 43 -5.85 8.02 -9.09
CA TYR A 43 -4.44 8.34 -9.25
C TYR A 43 -3.88 8.96 -7.98
N SER A 44 -2.59 8.76 -7.78
CA SER A 44 -1.83 9.41 -6.72
C SER A 44 -0.49 9.90 -7.26
N ALA A 45 -0.02 11.03 -6.74
CA ALA A 45 1.29 11.56 -7.02
C ALA A 45 1.91 12.15 -5.75
N GLY A 46 3.22 12.02 -5.59
CA GLY A 46 3.90 12.54 -4.42
C GLY A 46 5.40 12.32 -4.40
N ILE A 47 5.94 12.41 -3.20
CA ILE A 47 7.37 12.34 -2.92
C ILE A 47 7.66 11.21 -1.94
N TYR A 48 8.88 10.72 -1.97
CA TYR A 48 9.38 9.72 -1.02
C TYR A 48 10.81 10.02 -0.60
N ALA A 49 11.17 9.50 0.59
CA ALA A 49 12.53 9.49 1.12
C ALA A 49 12.77 8.15 1.78
N THR A 50 13.80 7.43 1.35
CA THR A 50 14.18 6.12 1.88
C THR A 50 15.64 6.15 2.33
N TRP A 51 15.89 5.71 3.56
CA TRP A 51 17.22 5.55 4.10
C TRP A 51 17.52 4.07 4.31
N TYR A 52 18.73 3.66 3.94
CA TYR A 52 19.26 2.32 4.20
C TYR A 52 20.53 2.40 5.03
N GLN A 53 20.62 1.54 6.04
CA GLN A 53 21.86 1.36 6.81
C GLN A 53 23.01 0.83 5.94
N ASN A 54 22.69 -0.06 5.01
CA ASN A 54 23.62 -0.61 4.05
C ASN A 54 23.04 -0.47 2.64
N ASP A 55 23.42 0.59 1.94
CA ASP A 55 22.86 0.90 0.62
C ASP A 55 23.32 -0.08 -0.47
N ALA A 56 24.49 -0.70 -0.32
CA ALA A 56 25.06 -1.55 -1.36
C ALA A 56 24.23 -2.82 -1.60
N ASN A 57 23.75 -3.46 -0.54
CA ASN A 57 22.96 -4.70 -0.61
C ASN A 57 21.57 -4.59 -0.01
N LYS A 58 21.18 -3.37 0.47
CA LYS A 58 19.88 -3.09 1.08
C LYS A 58 19.58 -3.95 2.32
N THR A 59 20.61 -4.48 2.99
CA THR A 59 20.48 -5.22 4.25
C THR A 59 20.57 -4.31 5.47
N GLY A 60 20.16 -4.81 6.62
CA GLY A 60 20.13 -4.04 7.86
C GLY A 60 18.90 -3.19 8.03
N ALA A 61 18.97 -2.17 8.87
CA ALA A 61 17.88 -1.28 9.15
C ALA A 61 17.57 -0.37 7.94
N TYR A 62 16.29 -0.05 7.76
CA TYR A 62 15.84 0.93 6.81
C TYR A 62 14.70 1.77 7.37
N VAL A 63 14.54 2.95 6.83
CA VAL A 63 13.38 3.84 7.08
C VAL A 63 12.90 4.33 5.72
N ASP A 64 11.61 4.13 5.45
CA ASP A 64 10.93 4.64 4.27
C ASP A 64 9.83 5.62 4.66
N SER A 65 9.72 6.72 3.95
CA SER A 65 8.68 7.72 4.17
C SER A 65 8.18 8.24 2.84
N TRP A 66 6.88 8.50 2.77
CA TRP A 66 6.28 9.08 1.58
C TRP A 66 5.06 9.93 1.93
N ALA A 67 4.75 10.86 1.04
CA ALA A 67 3.54 11.64 1.08
C ALA A 67 2.95 11.71 -0.33
N LEU A 68 1.66 11.41 -0.45
CA LEU A 68 0.92 11.36 -1.71
C LEU A 68 -0.29 12.28 -1.63
N TYR A 69 -0.55 12.99 -2.71
CA TYR A 69 -1.85 13.56 -2.97
C TYR A 69 -2.66 12.59 -3.85
N ASN A 70 -3.91 12.36 -3.46
CA ASN A 70 -4.76 11.35 -4.06
C ASN A 70 -6.00 11.99 -4.69
N TRP A 71 -6.40 11.45 -5.84
CA TRP A 71 -7.65 11.75 -6.55
C TRP A 71 -8.34 10.43 -6.84
N PHE A 72 -9.47 10.17 -6.18
CA PHE A 72 -10.21 8.94 -6.33
C PHE A 72 -11.64 9.19 -6.78
N ASP A 73 -12.09 8.36 -7.71
CA ASP A 73 -13.47 8.21 -8.13
C ASP A 73 -14.05 6.99 -7.40
N ASN A 74 -15.12 7.19 -6.68
CA ASN A 74 -15.77 6.17 -5.89
C ASN A 74 -17.13 5.87 -6.48
N SER A 75 -17.49 4.58 -6.53
CA SER A 75 -18.82 4.13 -6.95
C SER A 75 -19.34 3.11 -5.95
N VAL A 76 -20.55 3.30 -5.47
CA VAL A 76 -21.22 2.38 -4.55
C VAL A 76 -22.57 2.00 -5.13
N SER A 77 -22.80 0.71 -5.32
CA SER A 77 -24.07 0.15 -5.77
C SER A 77 -24.62 -0.86 -4.76
N SER A 78 -25.94 -1.00 -4.69
CA SER A 78 -26.59 -2.04 -3.90
C SER A 78 -27.84 -2.58 -4.61
N ASP A 79 -28.28 -3.79 -4.26
CA ASP A 79 -29.35 -4.54 -4.94
C ASP A 79 -30.66 -3.77 -5.14
N ASN A 80 -30.95 -2.73 -4.34
CA ASN A 80 -32.19 -1.97 -4.38
C ASN A 80 -32.02 -0.47 -4.59
N ARG A 81 -30.82 0.00 -4.98
CA ARG A 81 -30.53 1.43 -5.18
C ARG A 81 -29.63 1.67 -6.38
N SER A 82 -29.89 2.74 -7.10
CA SER A 82 -29.01 3.20 -8.18
C SER A 82 -27.60 3.48 -7.63
N ALA A 83 -26.60 3.24 -8.47
CA ALA A 83 -25.21 3.57 -8.16
C ALA A 83 -25.08 5.06 -7.77
N ASP A 84 -24.26 5.28 -6.75
CA ASP A 84 -23.89 6.59 -6.24
C ASP A 84 -22.41 6.80 -6.50
N ASP A 85 -22.09 7.81 -7.32
CA ASP A 85 -20.72 8.12 -7.71
C ASP A 85 -20.30 9.42 -7.02
N TYR A 86 -19.13 9.43 -6.41
CA TYR A 86 -18.57 10.61 -5.73
C TYR A 86 -17.05 10.60 -5.75
N ASP A 87 -16.47 11.79 -5.66
CA ASP A 87 -15.03 11.97 -5.65
C ASP A 87 -14.50 12.04 -4.22
N SER A 88 -13.28 11.52 -4.01
CA SER A 88 -12.52 11.76 -2.79
C SER A 88 -11.13 12.27 -3.11
N ARG A 89 -10.62 13.18 -2.27
CA ARG A 89 -9.32 13.80 -2.46
C ARG A 89 -8.64 14.04 -1.13
N GLY A 90 -7.32 14.01 -1.14
CA GLY A 90 -6.56 14.37 0.04
C GLY A 90 -5.16 13.83 0.09
N VAL A 91 -4.50 14.13 1.20
CA VAL A 91 -3.11 13.75 1.46
C VAL A 91 -3.08 12.46 2.27
N THR A 92 -2.22 11.54 1.85
CA THR A 92 -1.83 10.37 2.63
C THR A 92 -0.33 10.43 2.86
N ALA A 93 0.11 10.21 4.09
CA ALA A 93 1.53 10.21 4.44
C ALA A 93 1.86 8.97 5.29
N SER A 94 3.07 8.44 5.13
CA SER A 94 3.49 7.21 5.80
C SER A 94 4.95 7.26 6.20
N VAL A 95 5.24 6.57 7.31
CA VAL A 95 6.60 6.22 7.73
C VAL A 95 6.61 4.73 8.03
N GLU A 96 7.57 4.03 7.45
CA GLU A 96 7.84 2.61 7.67
C GLU A 96 9.28 2.44 8.15
N GLY A 97 9.49 1.54 9.08
CA GLY A 97 10.81 1.10 9.51
C GLY A 97 10.86 -0.41 9.55
N GLY A 98 12.01 -0.97 9.27
CA GLY A 98 12.20 -2.39 9.28
C GLY A 98 13.66 -2.80 9.26
N TYR A 99 13.86 -4.10 9.19
CA TYR A 99 15.19 -4.68 9.11
C TYR A 99 15.21 -5.79 8.05
N THR A 100 16.19 -5.74 7.15
CA THR A 100 16.32 -6.70 6.05
C THR A 100 17.42 -7.71 6.35
N PHE A 101 17.04 -8.98 6.44
CA PHE A 101 17.95 -10.12 6.59
C PHE A 101 18.13 -10.79 5.23
N GLU A 102 19.39 -11.07 4.88
CA GLU A 102 19.70 -11.98 3.78
C GLU A 102 19.53 -13.42 4.29
N ALA A 103 18.57 -14.15 3.74
CA ALA A 103 18.28 -15.53 4.14
C ALA A 103 19.10 -16.55 3.35
N GLY A 104 19.55 -16.20 2.15
CA GLY A 104 20.41 -17.05 1.33
C GLY A 104 20.50 -16.63 -0.12
N THR A 105 21.47 -17.20 -0.83
CA THR A 105 21.67 -17.02 -2.27
C THR A 105 21.65 -18.35 -2.98
N PHE A 106 21.06 -18.40 -4.18
CA PHE A 106 21.05 -19.59 -5.00
C PHE A 106 21.09 -19.23 -6.49
N SER A 107 21.71 -20.10 -7.27
CA SER A 107 21.76 -19.95 -8.72
C SER A 107 20.48 -20.49 -9.35
N GLY A 108 19.84 -19.68 -10.18
CA GLY A 108 18.71 -20.11 -11.01
C GLY A 108 19.16 -20.65 -12.36
N SER A 109 18.21 -20.95 -13.23
CA SER A 109 18.46 -21.32 -14.62
C SER A 109 19.09 -20.18 -15.39
N GLU A 110 19.88 -20.52 -16.40
CA GLU A 110 20.55 -19.58 -17.34
C GLU A 110 21.48 -18.53 -16.68
N GLY A 111 22.13 -18.87 -15.54
CA GLY A 111 23.09 -17.99 -14.87
C GLY A 111 22.45 -16.84 -14.09
N THR A 112 21.17 -16.97 -13.72
CA THR A 112 20.51 -16.03 -12.83
C THR A 112 21.00 -16.24 -11.41
N LEU A 113 21.41 -15.16 -10.73
CA LEU A 113 21.71 -15.15 -9.31
C LEU A 113 20.48 -14.62 -8.57
N ASN A 114 19.99 -15.41 -7.62
CA ASN A 114 18.86 -15.05 -6.78
C ASN A 114 19.32 -14.91 -5.32
N THR A 115 19.00 -13.79 -4.70
CA THR A 115 19.22 -13.58 -3.27
C THR A 115 17.86 -13.49 -2.59
N TRP A 116 17.67 -14.29 -1.57
CA TRP A 116 16.45 -14.33 -0.79
C TRP A 116 16.58 -13.46 0.46
N TYR A 117 15.59 -12.61 0.67
CA TYR A 117 15.52 -11.70 1.82
C TYR A 117 14.24 -11.90 2.62
N VAL A 118 14.35 -11.69 3.93
CA VAL A 118 13.24 -11.63 4.88
C VAL A 118 13.29 -10.30 5.62
N GLN A 119 12.17 -9.60 5.68
CA GLN A 119 12.10 -8.23 6.14
C GLN A 119 10.89 -8.03 7.06
N PRO A 120 11.06 -8.14 8.40
CA PRO A 120 10.08 -7.64 9.34
C PRO A 120 9.96 -6.11 9.23
N GLN A 121 8.73 -5.61 9.30
CA GLN A 121 8.42 -4.21 9.06
C GLN A 121 7.28 -3.71 9.94
N ALA A 122 7.32 -2.42 10.26
CA ALA A 122 6.28 -1.69 10.95
C ALA A 122 6.05 -0.36 10.24
N GLN A 123 4.78 -0.02 10.00
CA GLN A 123 4.40 1.19 9.28
C GLN A 123 3.27 1.91 10.01
N ILE A 124 3.33 3.22 9.97
CA ILE A 124 2.24 4.11 10.38
C ILE A 124 1.88 4.96 9.17
N THR A 125 0.61 4.95 8.80
CA THR A 125 0.07 5.73 7.69
C THR A 125 -1.05 6.63 8.18
N TRP A 126 -0.93 7.92 7.93
CA TRP A 126 -2.00 8.89 8.13
C TRP A 126 -2.77 9.07 6.84
N MET A 127 -4.09 8.95 6.93
CA MET A 127 -5.01 9.05 5.79
C MET A 127 -5.90 10.27 5.97
N GLY A 128 -5.53 11.38 5.35
CA GLY A 128 -6.30 12.64 5.33
C GLY A 128 -7.15 12.80 4.08
N VAL A 129 -7.58 11.71 3.45
CA VAL A 129 -8.49 11.74 2.31
C VAL A 129 -9.90 12.01 2.80
N LYS A 130 -10.57 12.96 2.16
CA LYS A 130 -11.97 13.32 2.43
C LYS A 130 -12.81 13.02 1.22
N ASP A 131 -13.96 12.42 1.46
CA ASP A 131 -15.00 12.30 0.45
C ASP A 131 -15.72 13.64 0.31
N SER A 132 -16.16 13.96 -0.88
CA SER A 132 -17.01 15.13 -1.09
C SER A 132 -18.38 14.88 -0.49
N ASP A 133 -18.84 15.79 0.39
CA ASP A 133 -20.22 15.79 0.85
C ASP A 133 -21.14 15.91 -0.36
N HIS A 134 -22.09 15.00 -0.49
CA HIS A 134 -23.00 15.02 -1.60
C HIS A 134 -24.44 14.72 -1.17
N THR A 135 -25.38 15.18 -1.97
CA THR A 135 -26.79 14.88 -1.77
C THR A 135 -27.23 13.92 -2.87
N ARG A 136 -27.75 12.78 -2.46
CA ARG A 136 -28.30 11.78 -3.35
C ARG A 136 -29.50 12.30 -4.14
N LYS A 137 -29.83 11.65 -5.24
CA LYS A 137 -31.03 11.96 -6.05
C LYS A 137 -32.35 11.85 -5.28
N ASP A 138 -32.37 11.08 -4.19
CA ASP A 138 -33.51 10.94 -3.27
C ASP A 138 -33.58 12.02 -2.19
N GLY A 139 -32.67 13.02 -2.21
CA GLY A 139 -32.57 14.10 -1.23
C GLY A 139 -31.83 13.74 0.06
N THR A 140 -31.28 12.55 0.18
CA THR A 140 -30.49 12.13 1.35
C THR A 140 -29.13 12.83 1.33
N ARG A 141 -28.79 13.59 2.36
CA ARG A 141 -27.48 14.19 2.54
C ARG A 141 -26.52 13.15 3.13
N ILE A 142 -25.42 12.95 2.46
CA ILE A 142 -24.33 12.05 2.87
C ILE A 142 -23.12 12.89 3.26
N GLU A 143 -22.69 12.71 4.50
CA GLU A 143 -21.47 13.28 5.05
C GLU A 143 -20.59 12.12 5.52
N THR A 144 -19.32 12.11 5.09
CA THR A 144 -18.39 11.04 5.44
C THR A 144 -17.62 11.43 6.70
N GLU A 145 -17.64 10.55 7.70
CA GLU A 145 -16.79 10.63 8.88
C GLU A 145 -15.68 9.59 8.77
N GLY A 146 -14.43 9.98 8.95
CA GLY A 146 -13.29 9.04 8.91
C GLY A 146 -12.01 9.68 8.40
N ASP A 147 -12.03 10.96 8.07
CA ASP A 147 -10.83 11.72 7.77
C ASP A 147 -9.86 11.70 8.97
N GLY A 148 -8.56 11.69 8.66
CA GLY A 148 -7.52 11.61 9.67
C GLY A 148 -7.41 10.25 10.36
N ASN A 149 -7.77 9.14 9.68
CA ASN A 149 -7.48 7.80 10.17
C ASN A 149 -5.97 7.57 10.23
N VAL A 150 -5.51 6.99 11.33
CA VAL A 150 -4.14 6.48 11.48
C VAL A 150 -4.20 4.96 11.39
N GLN A 151 -3.53 4.42 10.38
CA GLN A 151 -3.37 2.99 10.19
C GLN A 151 -1.98 2.56 10.66
N THR A 152 -1.94 1.55 11.51
CA THR A 152 -0.70 0.86 11.90
C THR A 152 -0.66 -0.49 11.21
N ARG A 153 0.47 -0.83 10.59
CA ARG A 153 0.72 -2.10 9.94
C ARG A 153 1.97 -2.74 10.53
N LEU A 154 1.86 -3.99 10.95
CA LEU A 154 2.97 -4.83 11.37
C LEU A 154 3.00 -6.05 10.48
N GLY A 155 4.15 -6.37 9.92
CA GLY A 155 4.21 -7.47 8.97
C GLY A 155 5.61 -8.00 8.71
N VAL A 156 5.62 -9.01 7.85
CA VAL A 156 6.84 -9.63 7.33
C VAL A 156 6.71 -9.72 5.81
N LYS A 157 7.69 -9.17 5.11
CA LYS A 157 7.87 -9.30 3.66
C LYS A 157 8.99 -10.28 3.37
N THR A 158 8.79 -11.16 2.41
CA THR A 158 9.87 -11.97 1.85
C THR A 158 9.94 -11.73 0.37
N TYR A 159 11.13 -11.58 -0.16
CA TYR A 159 11.34 -11.29 -1.57
C TYR A 159 12.62 -11.90 -2.11
N LEU A 160 12.64 -12.09 -3.42
CA LEU A 160 13.81 -12.52 -4.17
C LEU A 160 14.34 -11.33 -4.96
N ASN A 161 15.62 -11.08 -4.87
CA ASN A 161 16.30 -10.19 -5.80
C ASN A 161 16.94 -11.07 -6.88
N SER A 162 16.43 -10.97 -8.11
CA SER A 162 16.90 -11.75 -9.26
C SER A 162 17.69 -10.85 -10.20
N HIS A 163 18.94 -11.23 -10.42
CA HIS A 163 19.83 -10.56 -11.37
C HIS A 163 20.28 -11.57 -12.44
N HIS A 164 20.01 -11.27 -13.71
CA HIS A 164 20.44 -12.11 -14.82
C HIS A 164 21.80 -11.65 -15.35
N GLN A 165 22.69 -12.59 -15.74
CA GLN A 165 24.01 -12.25 -16.29
C GLN A 165 23.96 -11.32 -17.51
N ARG A 166 22.89 -11.39 -18.33
CA ARG A 166 22.67 -10.47 -19.48
C ARG A 166 22.47 -9.02 -19.06
N ASP A 167 22.13 -8.79 -17.81
CA ASP A 167 21.90 -7.47 -17.23
C ASP A 167 23.09 -6.94 -16.43
N ASN A 168 24.24 -7.67 -16.47
CA ASN A 168 25.49 -7.22 -15.88
C ASN A 168 25.87 -5.85 -16.46
N GLY A 169 26.04 -4.87 -15.56
CA GLY A 169 26.34 -3.48 -15.92
C GLY A 169 25.11 -2.63 -16.30
N LYS A 170 23.90 -3.19 -16.36
CA LYS A 170 22.68 -2.45 -16.72
C LYS A 170 21.82 -2.03 -15.52
N GLN A 171 22.17 -2.43 -14.32
CA GLN A 171 21.45 -2.15 -13.07
C GLN A 171 19.93 -2.45 -13.14
N ARG A 172 19.59 -3.52 -13.84
CA ARG A 172 18.24 -4.06 -13.90
C ARG A 172 18.11 -5.12 -12.84
N GLU A 173 17.02 -5.04 -12.08
CA GLU A 173 16.70 -5.99 -11.02
C GLU A 173 15.21 -6.31 -11.07
N PHE A 174 14.88 -7.54 -10.74
CA PHE A 174 13.52 -8.00 -10.67
C PHE A 174 13.28 -8.61 -9.28
N GLN A 175 12.31 -8.06 -8.54
CA GLN A 175 12.04 -8.43 -7.16
C GLN A 175 10.59 -8.87 -6.97
N PRO A 176 10.25 -10.15 -7.19
CA PRO A 176 8.97 -10.69 -6.77
C PRO A 176 8.95 -10.81 -5.23
N TYR A 177 7.80 -10.53 -4.65
CA TYR A 177 7.63 -10.57 -3.21
C TYR A 177 6.27 -11.09 -2.78
N ILE A 178 6.20 -11.55 -1.55
CA ILE A 178 4.99 -11.81 -0.81
C ILE A 178 5.14 -11.22 0.59
N GLU A 179 4.08 -10.64 1.11
CA GLU A 179 4.04 -10.12 2.47
C GLU A 179 2.75 -10.50 3.17
N ALA A 180 2.86 -10.67 4.48
CA ALA A 180 1.73 -10.89 5.37
C ALA A 180 1.75 -9.81 6.45
N ASN A 181 0.62 -9.14 6.64
CA ASN A 181 0.49 -7.99 7.52
C ASN A 181 -0.70 -8.14 8.47
N TRP A 182 -0.55 -7.62 9.66
CA TRP A 182 -1.64 -7.22 10.54
C TRP A 182 -1.78 -5.71 10.48
N ILE A 183 -3.02 -5.25 10.28
CA ILE A 183 -3.36 -3.84 10.10
C ILE A 183 -4.35 -3.44 11.18
N ASN A 184 -4.11 -2.31 11.83
CA ASN A 184 -5.03 -1.69 12.78
C ASN A 184 -5.36 -0.27 12.34
N ASN A 185 -6.65 0.05 12.29
CA ASN A 185 -7.15 1.39 11.99
C ASN A 185 -7.63 2.07 13.26
N SER A 186 -7.18 3.30 13.51
CA SER A 186 -7.59 4.09 14.68
C SER A 186 -9.05 4.48 14.63
N LYS A 187 -9.59 4.66 13.43
CA LYS A 187 -10.99 5.00 13.19
C LYS A 187 -11.66 3.96 12.31
N VAL A 188 -12.94 3.72 12.58
CA VAL A 188 -13.80 2.94 11.69
C VAL A 188 -14.47 3.92 10.74
N TYR A 189 -14.54 3.57 9.46
CA TYR A 189 -15.24 4.36 8.47
C TYR A 189 -16.73 4.45 8.83
N ALA A 190 -17.26 5.65 8.91
CA ALA A 190 -18.66 5.92 9.21
C ALA A 190 -19.23 6.94 8.21
N VAL A 191 -20.49 6.74 7.86
CA VAL A 191 -21.24 7.64 6.97
C VAL A 191 -22.41 8.21 7.76
N LYS A 192 -22.56 9.53 7.72
CA LYS A 192 -23.77 10.19 8.21
C LYS A 192 -24.78 10.32 7.08
N MET A 193 -25.98 9.79 7.32
CA MET A 193 -27.12 9.95 6.43
C MET A 193 -28.21 10.72 7.17
N ASN A 194 -28.53 11.93 6.71
CA ASN A 194 -29.53 12.81 7.35
C ASN A 194 -29.34 12.94 8.88
N GLY A 195 -28.08 13.06 9.34
CA GLY A 195 -27.74 13.21 10.76
C GLY A 195 -27.67 11.91 11.57
N GLN A 196 -27.97 10.75 10.98
CA GLN A 196 -27.77 9.44 11.61
C GLN A 196 -26.46 8.81 11.16
N THR A 197 -25.57 8.51 12.11
CA THR A 197 -24.29 7.87 11.83
C THR A 197 -24.49 6.38 11.63
N VAL A 198 -24.08 5.86 10.47
CA VAL A 198 -23.97 4.44 10.17
C VAL A 198 -22.51 4.09 10.12
N SER A 199 -22.00 3.42 11.14
CA SER A 199 -20.61 2.92 11.16
C SER A 199 -20.51 1.54 10.53
N ARG A 200 -19.45 1.32 9.77
CA ARG A 200 -19.09 -0.01 9.28
C ARG A 200 -18.32 -0.74 10.38
N ASP A 201 -18.99 -1.59 11.12
CA ASP A 201 -18.35 -2.47 12.09
C ASP A 201 -17.44 -3.48 11.36
N GLY A 202 -16.17 -3.62 11.76
CA GLY A 202 -15.34 -4.74 11.36
C GLY A 202 -14.01 -4.42 10.66
N ALA A 203 -13.77 -3.16 10.30
CA ALA A 203 -12.54 -2.77 9.60
C ALA A 203 -11.40 -2.27 10.52
N ARG A 204 -11.47 -2.51 11.83
CA ARG A 204 -10.44 -2.03 12.76
C ARG A 204 -9.19 -2.89 12.76
N ASN A 205 -9.36 -4.20 12.79
CA ASN A 205 -8.26 -5.17 12.73
C ASN A 205 -8.42 -6.03 11.49
N LEU A 206 -7.38 -6.06 10.66
CA LEU A 206 -7.37 -6.76 9.38
C LEU A 206 -6.11 -7.62 9.28
N GLY A 207 -6.26 -8.82 8.73
CA GLY A 207 -5.15 -9.60 8.17
C GLY A 207 -5.03 -9.29 6.68
N GLU A 208 -3.83 -9.07 6.19
CA GLU A 208 -3.56 -8.82 4.77
C GLU A 208 -2.49 -9.77 4.26
N VAL A 209 -2.73 -10.32 3.07
CA VAL A 209 -1.69 -10.98 2.28
C VAL A 209 -1.57 -10.23 0.96
N ARG A 210 -0.36 -9.83 0.62
CA ARG A 210 -0.06 -9.09 -0.60
C ARG A 210 1.06 -9.78 -1.36
N THR A 211 0.93 -9.83 -2.67
CA THR A 211 1.99 -10.30 -3.57
C THR A 211 2.18 -9.31 -4.70
N GLY A 212 3.40 -9.21 -5.17
CA GLY A 212 3.70 -8.26 -6.23
C GLY A 212 5.10 -8.41 -6.77
N VAL A 213 5.45 -7.45 -7.59
CA VAL A 213 6.77 -7.35 -8.22
C VAL A 213 7.21 -5.90 -8.24
N GLU A 214 8.48 -5.70 -7.98
CA GLU A 214 9.20 -4.45 -8.22
C GLU A 214 10.29 -4.71 -9.25
N ALA A 215 10.33 -3.90 -10.31
CA ALA A 215 11.30 -4.01 -11.39
C ALA A 215 12.08 -2.71 -11.51
N LYS A 216 13.37 -2.74 -11.22
CA LYS A 216 14.28 -1.64 -11.49
C LYS A 216 14.69 -1.70 -12.95
N VAL A 217 14.29 -0.66 -13.70
CA VAL A 217 14.56 -0.57 -15.16
C VAL A 217 15.94 0.04 -15.43
N ASN A 218 16.31 1.03 -14.60
CA ASN A 218 17.61 1.70 -14.61
C ASN A 218 17.85 2.35 -13.24
N ASN A 219 18.90 3.16 -13.10
CA ASN A 219 19.25 3.82 -11.84
C ASN A 219 18.18 4.73 -11.26
N ASN A 220 17.36 5.29 -12.11
CA ASN A 220 16.42 6.33 -11.78
C ASN A 220 14.96 5.86 -11.81
N LEU A 221 14.66 4.79 -12.59
CA LEU A 221 13.29 4.37 -12.87
C LEU A 221 13.02 2.96 -12.32
N SER A 222 12.02 2.84 -11.49
CA SER A 222 11.45 1.57 -11.04
C SER A 222 9.95 1.53 -11.34
N LEU A 223 9.47 0.36 -11.73
CA LEU A 223 8.06 0.05 -11.91
C LEU A 223 7.66 -0.97 -10.85
N TRP A 224 6.46 -0.85 -10.33
CA TRP A 224 5.96 -1.81 -9.36
C TRP A 224 4.47 -2.09 -9.56
N GLY A 225 4.07 -3.27 -9.16
CA GLY A 225 2.67 -3.66 -9.15
C GLY A 225 2.41 -4.72 -8.10
N ASN A 226 1.24 -4.67 -7.49
CA ASN A 226 0.84 -5.66 -6.51
C ASN A 226 -0.68 -5.90 -6.49
N VAL A 227 -1.03 -7.04 -5.91
CA VAL A 227 -2.38 -7.43 -5.58
C VAL A 227 -2.41 -7.87 -4.12
N GLY A 228 -3.38 -7.39 -3.37
CA GLY A 228 -3.57 -7.72 -1.96
C GLY A 228 -5.00 -8.16 -1.66
N VAL A 229 -5.12 -9.04 -0.69
CA VAL A 229 -6.39 -9.46 -0.11
C VAL A 229 -6.37 -9.15 1.37
N GLN A 230 -7.39 -8.47 1.84
CA GLN A 230 -7.60 -8.15 3.25
C GLN A 230 -8.81 -8.91 3.78
N LEU A 231 -8.67 -9.47 4.96
CA LEU A 231 -9.71 -10.15 5.70
C LEU A 231 -9.80 -9.54 7.10
N GLY A 232 -11.00 -9.23 7.53
CA GLY A 232 -11.21 -8.60 8.83
C GLY A 232 -12.36 -9.20 9.62
N ASP A 233 -12.60 -8.64 10.78
CA ASP A 233 -13.69 -9.05 11.64
C ASP A 233 -15.06 -8.91 10.95
N LYS A 234 -16.02 -9.75 11.34
CA LYS A 234 -17.42 -9.72 10.87
C LYS A 234 -17.62 -9.94 9.36
N GLY A 235 -16.72 -10.68 8.71
CA GLY A 235 -16.83 -11.03 7.30
C GLY A 235 -16.37 -9.94 6.34
N TYR A 236 -15.54 -9.00 6.80
CA TYR A 236 -14.89 -8.05 5.92
C TYR A 236 -13.93 -8.79 4.98
N SER A 237 -14.06 -8.55 3.68
CA SER A 237 -13.15 -9.03 2.65
C SER A 237 -12.96 -7.92 1.62
N ASP A 238 -11.72 -7.67 1.25
CA ASP A 238 -11.36 -6.65 0.27
C ASP A 238 -10.21 -7.13 -0.60
N THR A 239 -10.25 -6.76 -1.88
CA THR A 239 -9.19 -7.07 -2.84
C THR A 239 -8.70 -5.78 -3.48
N GLN A 240 -7.40 -5.56 -3.43
CA GLN A 240 -6.74 -4.36 -3.92
C GLN A 240 -5.75 -4.70 -5.02
N GLY A 241 -5.70 -3.88 -6.06
CA GLY A 241 -4.67 -3.93 -7.09
C GLY A 241 -4.05 -2.54 -7.26
N MET A 242 -2.71 -2.47 -7.27
CA MET A 242 -1.98 -1.21 -7.41
C MET A 242 -0.87 -1.36 -8.43
N LEU A 243 -0.68 -0.30 -9.22
CA LEU A 243 0.45 -0.13 -10.13
C LEU A 243 1.08 1.24 -9.89
N GLY A 244 2.38 1.33 -10.00
CA GLY A 244 3.05 2.60 -9.83
C GLY A 244 4.41 2.67 -10.50
N VAL A 245 4.87 3.90 -10.60
CA VAL A 245 6.18 4.27 -11.15
C VAL A 245 6.91 5.10 -10.08
N LYS A 246 8.15 4.76 -9.83
CA LYS A 246 9.03 5.48 -8.91
C LYS A 246 10.22 6.02 -9.69
N TYR A 247 10.45 7.32 -9.58
CA TYR A 247 11.59 7.99 -10.19
C TYR A 247 12.44 8.66 -9.12
N SER A 248 13.75 8.42 -9.17
CA SER A 248 14.75 9.02 -8.28
C SER A 248 15.84 9.74 -9.09
N TRP A 249 16.35 10.84 -8.60
CA TRP A 249 17.43 11.63 -9.20
C TRP A 249 18.69 11.64 -8.33
#